data_ecfc3a5433761302cc8b1130f34018cc
#
_entry.id   ecfc3a5433761302cc8b1130f34018cc
#
_cell.length_a   1.000
_cell.length_b   1.000
_cell.length_c   1.000
_cell.angle_alpha   90.00
_cell.angle_beta   90.00
_cell.angle_gamma   90.00
#
_symmetry.space_group_name_H-M   'P 1'
#
loop_
_entity.id
_entity.type
_entity.pdbx_description
1 polymer ?
#
loop_
_entity_poly.entity_id
_entity_poly.type
_entity_poly.pdbx_seq_one_letter_code
_entity_poly.pdbx_strand_id
1 'polypeptide(L)'
;MFGRVAAVLAPLVTFLVTFLVARPLTVAPALGQSAPPTQVVRRELRIGAPGVPSTLDPGAALEGTTPLIARQVFDTLVAWREGSTEIEPALATRWSASRDGLIWSFTLREGVKFHDGSPLTALEVAASFERQLRPEALGANRTWPALLRGAPGVVKEVRAPNSRTVEIVLVQPYAPLLTVLAHPGLAIAKPSQAADAPGRLIGTGPYRVVDASPGRLALEAMAGYWAGPPKSERLVFLDVSADDQAESEFDSRSLDIWFPAAPPRRAEGALSTPGLRIGYLAFQTEKEPFSRRTLRQAVAAALDPAILGQTLERAAVPLQSFLPPGVWGRREGSPILGGSRTTVKALIKESRWPKETKPTLLVPAETTPLNLPKLAETIQLLLGSDDLPLNIQAEPEATVRSLLQAGAYDMALTEATVAGGDPHLLLYPLSTSEAATKGPRALNFSFYRNPRLDDVLIRASQLSFRSERQRLYQRAQGMLAEELPWLPIYVRLQWAVTRPDVKGLRLHPTGIHRLDTVSLEVSPYIAPAPGATR
;
A
#
# COMPACT_ATOMS: atom_id res chain seq x y z
N MET A 1 53.17 53.97 2.02
CA MET A 1 54.33 53.78 2.95
C MET A 1 54.75 52.32 2.79
N PHE A 2 55.92 52.23 2.18
CA PHE A 2 57.05 51.33 2.42
C PHE A 2 56.68 49.84 2.60
N GLY A 3 57.14 48.88 1.87
CA GLY A 3 58.30 48.86 1.00
C GLY A 3 59.03 47.54 1.13
N ARG A 4 59.46 47.02 -0.02
CA ARG A 4 60.67 46.26 -0.30
C ARG A 4 60.71 44.75 0.04
N VAL A 5 60.94 43.96 -0.97
CA VAL A 5 62.05 43.68 -1.91
C VAL A 5 62.85 42.43 -1.50
N ALA A 6 62.78 41.42 -2.36
CA ALA A 6 63.82 40.64 -3.04
C ALA A 6 64.81 39.81 -2.22
N ALA A 7 65.04 38.57 -2.68
CA ALA A 7 66.31 38.22 -3.42
C ALA A 7 66.31 36.68 -3.63
N VAL A 8 66.40 36.30 -4.79
CA VAL A 8 67.24 35.44 -5.63
C VAL A 8 68.52 34.94 -4.94
N LEU A 9 68.75 33.64 -4.99
CA LEU A 9 70.06 32.99 -5.12
C LEU A 9 69.92 31.52 -5.52
N ALA A 10 70.40 31.23 -6.73
CA ALA A 10 70.78 29.88 -7.15
C ALA A 10 72.24 29.62 -6.79
N PRO A 11 72.67 28.40 -6.61
CA PRO A 11 73.93 27.98 -7.20
C PRO A 11 73.91 26.60 -7.89
N LEU A 12 74.54 26.66 -9.03
CA LEU A 12 75.63 25.82 -9.59
C LEU A 12 75.52 24.27 -9.45
N VAL A 13 75.47 23.74 -10.64
CA VAL A 13 75.65 22.35 -11.07
C VAL A 13 77.13 21.94 -10.88
N THR A 14 77.36 20.75 -10.31
CA THR A 14 78.63 20.03 -10.45
C THR A 14 78.35 18.63 -11.00
N PHE A 15 78.78 18.39 -12.23
CA PHE A 15 78.81 17.08 -12.88
C PHE A 15 79.85 16.17 -12.24
N LEU A 16 79.42 14.99 -11.76
CA LEU A 16 80.32 13.90 -11.47
C LEU A 16 79.94 12.69 -12.36
N VAL A 17 80.80 12.45 -13.35
CA VAL A 17 80.65 11.23 -14.24
C VAL A 17 81.33 10.08 -13.52
N THR A 18 80.46 9.08 -13.13
CA THR A 18 80.98 7.78 -12.64
C THR A 18 80.59 6.70 -13.61
N PHE A 19 81.58 6.09 -14.23
CA PHE A 19 81.43 4.88 -15.05
C PHE A 19 80.95 3.75 -14.20
N LEU A 20 79.78 3.19 -14.52
CA LEU A 20 79.27 1.93 -13.91
C LEU A 20 79.27 0.82 -14.97
N VAL A 21 79.97 -0.21 -14.65
CA VAL A 21 80.15 -1.42 -15.44
C VAL A 21 78.79 -2.17 -15.51
N ALA A 22 78.30 -2.43 -16.74
CA ALA A 22 77.08 -3.18 -16.99
C ALA A 22 77.26 -4.67 -16.63
N ARG A 23 76.47 -5.15 -15.67
CA ARG A 23 76.20 -6.57 -15.47
C ARG A 23 74.93 -6.95 -16.22
N PRO A 24 74.85 -8.11 -16.90
CA PRO A 24 73.63 -8.55 -17.56
C PRO A 24 72.53 -8.91 -16.50
N LEU A 25 71.43 -8.21 -16.56
CA LEU A 25 70.19 -8.58 -15.82
C LEU A 25 69.55 -9.77 -16.53
N THR A 26 69.55 -10.91 -15.88
CA THR A 26 68.65 -12.02 -16.22
C THR A 26 67.23 -11.63 -15.96
N VAL A 27 66.42 -11.45 -17.00
CA VAL A 27 65.00 -11.24 -16.94
C VAL A 27 64.36 -12.54 -16.50
N ALA A 28 63.87 -12.60 -15.25
CA ALA A 28 62.96 -13.62 -14.79
C ALA A 28 61.61 -13.46 -15.51
N PRO A 29 60.94 -14.53 -15.95
CA PRO A 29 59.60 -14.42 -16.55
C PRO A 29 58.64 -13.86 -15.53
N ALA A 30 58.01 -12.75 -15.89
CA ALA A 30 56.93 -12.16 -15.10
C ALA A 30 55.80 -13.21 -14.94
N LEU A 31 55.61 -13.69 -13.72
CA LEU A 31 54.42 -14.44 -13.35
C LEU A 31 53.22 -13.58 -13.72
N GLY A 32 52.42 -14.07 -14.67
CA GLY A 32 51.23 -13.39 -15.16
C GLY A 32 50.33 -13.04 -13.97
N GLN A 33 50.15 -11.74 -13.76
CA GLN A 33 49.07 -11.25 -12.90
C GLN A 33 47.77 -11.75 -13.53
N SER A 34 47.17 -12.75 -12.93
CA SER A 34 45.79 -13.12 -13.23
C SER A 34 44.93 -11.86 -13.09
N ALA A 35 44.24 -11.47 -14.15
CA ALA A 35 43.27 -10.41 -14.11
C ALA A 35 42.33 -10.66 -12.93
N PRO A 36 41.98 -9.63 -12.15
CA PRO A 36 41.03 -9.79 -11.05
C PRO A 36 39.76 -10.45 -11.63
N PRO A 37 39.16 -11.41 -10.91
CA PRO A 37 37.95 -12.08 -11.38
C PRO A 37 36.91 -11.01 -11.71
N THR A 38 36.40 -11.03 -12.93
CA THR A 38 35.33 -10.16 -13.40
C THR A 38 34.17 -10.39 -12.45
N GLN A 39 33.88 -9.39 -11.61
CA GLN A 39 32.71 -9.44 -10.74
C GLN A 39 31.48 -9.50 -11.64
N VAL A 40 30.79 -10.64 -11.66
CA VAL A 40 29.47 -10.74 -12.27
C VAL A 40 28.52 -9.96 -11.38
N VAL A 41 28.34 -8.68 -11.70
CA VAL A 41 27.35 -7.83 -11.03
C VAL A 41 25.99 -8.41 -11.35
N ARG A 42 25.35 -9.01 -10.37
CA ARG A 42 23.99 -9.53 -10.50
C ARG A 42 23.05 -8.33 -10.47
N ARG A 43 22.50 -7.98 -11.63
CA ARG A 43 21.66 -6.80 -11.82
C ARG A 43 20.16 -7.14 -11.88
N GLU A 44 19.82 -8.39 -11.56
CA GLU A 44 18.46 -8.92 -11.53
C GLU A 44 18.01 -9.14 -10.09
N LEU A 45 16.84 -8.56 -9.73
CA LEU A 45 16.13 -8.83 -8.47
C LEU A 45 15.05 -9.88 -8.70
N ARG A 46 15.06 -10.96 -7.94
CA ARG A 46 14.04 -12.01 -7.93
C ARG A 46 13.13 -11.82 -6.74
N ILE A 47 11.84 -11.68 -7.01
CA ILE A 47 10.83 -11.23 -6.07
C ILE A 47 9.73 -12.27 -6.00
N GLY A 48 9.57 -12.90 -4.84
CA GLY A 48 8.46 -13.81 -4.54
C GLY A 48 7.23 -13.02 -4.09
N ALA A 49 6.09 -13.28 -4.70
CA ALA A 49 4.80 -12.71 -4.30
C ALA A 49 3.65 -13.65 -4.69
N PRO A 50 2.55 -13.70 -3.91
CA PRO A 50 1.42 -14.56 -4.24
C PRO A 50 0.61 -13.99 -5.41
N GLY A 51 0.20 -14.87 -6.34
CA GLY A 51 -0.72 -14.52 -7.42
C GLY A 51 -0.13 -13.59 -8.49
N VAL A 52 1.06 -13.89 -9.00
CA VAL A 52 1.69 -13.15 -10.11
C VAL A 52 0.82 -13.27 -11.37
N PRO A 53 0.29 -12.15 -11.94
CA PRO A 53 -0.60 -12.19 -13.08
C PRO A 53 0.17 -12.51 -14.37
N SER A 54 -0.46 -13.26 -15.28
CA SER A 54 0.05 -13.50 -16.63
C SER A 54 -0.19 -12.34 -17.60
N THR A 55 -1.15 -11.48 -17.28
CA THR A 55 -1.47 -10.25 -18.00
C THR A 55 -1.55 -9.10 -17.03
N LEU A 56 -1.02 -7.93 -17.42
CA LEU A 56 -0.97 -6.78 -16.53
C LEU A 56 -1.87 -5.66 -17.04
N ASP A 57 -3.07 -5.55 -16.48
CA ASP A 57 -3.92 -4.36 -16.59
C ASP A 57 -3.94 -3.66 -15.22
N PRO A 58 -3.52 -2.39 -15.11
CA PRO A 58 -3.50 -1.67 -13.85
C PRO A 58 -4.88 -1.57 -13.21
N GLY A 59 -5.96 -1.56 -14.01
CA GLY A 59 -7.34 -1.51 -13.54
C GLY A 59 -7.92 -2.85 -13.06
N ALA A 60 -7.20 -3.96 -13.22
CA ALA A 60 -7.75 -5.29 -12.93
C ALA A 60 -7.90 -5.61 -11.44
N ALA A 61 -7.08 -5.01 -10.57
CA ALA A 61 -7.15 -5.25 -9.13
C ALA A 61 -6.80 -3.99 -8.33
N LEU A 62 -7.38 -3.88 -7.13
CA LEU A 62 -7.11 -2.77 -6.20
C LEU A 62 -6.07 -3.15 -5.14
N GLU A 63 -5.88 -4.42 -4.88
CA GLU A 63 -5.01 -4.95 -3.83
C GLU A 63 -4.18 -6.13 -4.34
N GLY A 64 -3.16 -6.49 -3.56
CA GLY A 64 -2.31 -7.64 -3.84
C GLY A 64 -1.19 -7.35 -4.85
N THR A 65 -0.74 -8.40 -5.53
CA THR A 65 0.45 -8.38 -6.39
C THR A 65 0.26 -7.58 -7.69
N THR A 66 -0.94 -7.56 -8.25
CA THR A 66 -1.21 -6.81 -9.49
C THR A 66 -0.90 -5.32 -9.38
N PRO A 67 -1.43 -4.54 -8.41
CA PRO A 67 -1.06 -3.12 -8.27
C PRO A 67 0.40 -2.92 -7.85
N LEU A 68 1.01 -3.84 -7.11
CA LEU A 68 2.44 -3.81 -6.80
C LEU A 68 3.29 -3.84 -8.09
N ILE A 69 2.98 -4.77 -9.01
CA ILE A 69 3.68 -4.88 -10.29
C ILE A 69 3.30 -3.72 -11.21
N ALA A 70 2.02 -3.33 -11.27
CA ALA A 70 1.54 -2.24 -12.09
C ALA A 70 2.28 -0.93 -11.81
N ARG A 71 2.61 -0.64 -10.55
CA ARG A 71 3.41 0.53 -10.16
C ARG A 71 4.81 0.54 -10.78
N GLN A 72 5.39 -0.61 -11.13
CA GLN A 72 6.70 -0.68 -11.77
C GLN A 72 6.62 -0.41 -13.28
N VAL A 73 5.45 -0.63 -13.89
CA VAL A 73 5.26 -0.55 -15.35
C VAL A 73 4.52 0.71 -15.78
N PHE A 74 3.65 1.23 -14.93
CA PHE A 74 2.77 2.34 -15.25
C PHE A 74 2.91 3.45 -14.20
N ASP A 75 2.94 4.71 -14.67
CA ASP A 75 2.85 5.88 -13.81
C ASP A 75 1.41 6.41 -13.70
N THR A 76 1.15 7.09 -12.61
CA THR A 76 -0.09 7.83 -12.35
C THR A 76 0.10 9.33 -12.56
N LEU A 77 -0.97 10.12 -12.61
CA LEU A 77 -0.86 11.59 -12.68
C LEU A 77 -0.12 12.16 -11.47
N VAL A 78 -0.48 11.69 -10.29
CA VAL A 78 0.17 11.98 -9.00
C VAL A 78 0.49 10.66 -8.32
N ALA A 79 1.52 10.59 -7.51
CA ALA A 79 1.94 9.35 -6.85
C ALA A 79 1.90 9.47 -5.33
N TRP A 80 1.93 8.35 -4.64
CA TRP A 80 2.27 8.31 -3.23
C TRP A 80 3.77 8.40 -3.06
N ARG A 81 4.20 9.23 -2.09
CA ARG A 81 5.59 9.30 -1.64
C ARG A 81 6.04 7.93 -1.13
N GLU A 82 7.30 7.61 -1.36
CA GLU A 82 7.89 6.36 -0.89
C GLU A 82 7.70 6.17 0.62
N GLY A 83 7.16 5.02 1.02
CA GLY A 83 6.89 4.66 2.43
C GLY A 83 5.76 5.45 3.10
N SER A 84 5.01 6.27 2.35
CA SER A 84 3.97 7.15 2.88
C SER A 84 2.80 7.28 1.90
N THR A 85 1.62 7.60 2.42
CA THR A 85 0.43 7.91 1.61
C THR A 85 0.30 9.39 1.23
N GLU A 86 1.32 10.21 1.50
CA GLU A 86 1.38 11.60 1.07
C GLU A 86 1.51 11.68 -0.45
N ILE A 87 0.82 12.65 -1.04
CA ILE A 87 0.80 12.84 -2.50
C ILE A 87 2.02 13.64 -2.95
N GLU A 88 2.67 13.17 -4.01
CA GLU A 88 3.76 13.87 -4.68
C GLU A 88 3.52 13.95 -6.20
N PRO A 89 4.20 14.89 -6.91
CA PRO A 89 4.16 14.96 -8.36
C PRO A 89 4.70 13.68 -9.03
N ALA A 90 3.99 13.23 -10.10
CA ALA A 90 4.45 12.15 -10.98
C ALA A 90 4.38 12.59 -12.44
N LEU A 91 3.46 12.05 -13.26
CA LEU A 91 3.28 12.53 -14.64
C LEU A 91 2.79 13.98 -14.68
N ALA A 92 2.02 14.42 -13.69
CA ALA A 92 1.71 15.82 -13.48
C ALA A 92 2.75 16.48 -12.56
N THR A 93 3.30 17.62 -12.98
CA THR A 93 4.26 18.40 -12.18
C THR A 93 3.57 19.35 -11.22
N ARG A 94 2.34 19.76 -11.53
CA ARG A 94 1.49 20.62 -10.72
C ARG A 94 0.02 20.40 -11.05
N TRP A 95 -0.83 20.73 -10.13
CA TRP A 95 -2.28 20.68 -10.28
C TRP A 95 -2.97 21.79 -9.48
N SER A 96 -4.18 22.10 -9.88
CA SER A 96 -5.05 23.06 -9.15
C SER A 96 -6.50 22.69 -9.35
N ALA A 97 -7.33 23.00 -8.36
CA ALA A 97 -8.78 22.97 -8.50
C ALA A 97 -9.31 24.35 -8.84
N SER A 98 -10.39 24.40 -9.62
CA SER A 98 -11.18 25.62 -9.83
C SER A 98 -11.77 26.10 -8.49
N ARG A 99 -12.19 27.37 -8.44
CA ARG A 99 -12.74 27.99 -7.21
C ARG A 99 -13.95 27.24 -6.62
N ASP A 100 -14.76 26.68 -7.51
CA ASP A 100 -15.93 25.85 -7.14
C ASP A 100 -15.58 24.38 -6.87
N GLY A 101 -14.31 23.98 -7.06
CA GLY A 101 -13.83 22.61 -6.86
C GLY A 101 -14.29 21.60 -7.92
N LEU A 102 -14.91 22.05 -9.01
CA LEU A 102 -15.49 21.18 -10.05
C LEU A 102 -14.51 20.81 -11.16
N ILE A 103 -13.44 21.56 -11.37
CA ILE A 103 -12.45 21.29 -12.41
C ILE A 103 -11.08 21.16 -11.78
N TRP A 104 -10.46 20.00 -11.95
CA TRP A 104 -9.08 19.76 -11.58
C TRP A 104 -8.20 19.78 -12.83
N SER A 105 -7.27 20.75 -12.89
CA SER A 105 -6.34 20.91 -14.01
C SER A 105 -4.96 20.39 -13.61
N PHE A 106 -4.39 19.49 -14.41
CA PHE A 106 -3.08 18.87 -14.22
C PHE A 106 -2.14 19.28 -15.35
N THR A 107 -0.97 19.84 -15.03
CA THR A 107 0.06 20.15 -16.02
C THR A 107 1.03 18.99 -16.13
N LEU A 108 1.10 18.36 -17.31
CA LEU A 108 1.97 17.22 -17.55
C LEU A 108 3.45 17.59 -17.63
N ARG A 109 4.28 16.66 -17.21
CA ARG A 109 5.74 16.68 -17.36
C ARG A 109 6.12 16.63 -18.84
N GLU A 110 7.15 17.39 -19.23
CA GLU A 110 7.70 17.35 -20.58
C GLU A 110 8.63 16.17 -20.78
N GLY A 111 8.69 15.67 -22.01
CA GLY A 111 9.65 14.66 -22.43
C GLY A 111 9.35 13.24 -21.94
N VAL A 112 8.23 12.99 -21.27
CA VAL A 112 7.81 11.64 -20.89
C VAL A 112 7.45 10.84 -22.12
N LYS A 113 7.93 9.59 -22.17
CA LYS A 113 7.66 8.64 -23.26
C LYS A 113 7.06 7.34 -22.72
N PHE A 114 6.18 6.76 -23.48
CA PHE A 114 5.77 5.38 -23.29
C PHE A 114 6.91 4.40 -23.61
N HIS A 115 6.77 3.15 -23.22
CA HIS A 115 7.76 2.09 -23.44
C HIS A 115 8.04 1.81 -24.93
N ASP A 116 7.14 2.21 -25.84
CA ASP A 116 7.33 2.15 -27.29
C ASP A 116 8.05 3.39 -27.88
N GLY A 117 8.47 4.32 -27.02
CA GLY A 117 9.14 5.56 -27.41
C GLY A 117 8.20 6.70 -27.84
N SER A 118 6.90 6.46 -27.97
CA SER A 118 5.93 7.50 -28.29
C SER A 118 5.78 8.50 -27.13
N PRO A 119 5.52 9.79 -27.43
CA PRO A 119 5.40 10.81 -26.38
C PRO A 119 4.09 10.64 -25.60
N LEU A 120 4.14 10.98 -24.29
CA LEU A 120 2.95 11.15 -23.48
C LEU A 120 2.35 12.53 -23.75
N THR A 121 1.08 12.58 -24.12
CA THR A 121 0.31 13.81 -24.23
C THR A 121 -0.96 13.75 -23.38
N ALA A 122 -1.61 14.89 -23.20
CA ALA A 122 -2.88 14.94 -22.46
C ALA A 122 -3.99 14.12 -23.11
N LEU A 123 -3.91 13.91 -24.44
CA LEU A 123 -4.89 13.10 -25.18
C LEU A 123 -4.78 11.62 -24.79
N GLU A 124 -3.54 11.07 -24.71
CA GLU A 124 -3.31 9.69 -24.25
C GLU A 124 -3.76 9.50 -22.80
N VAL A 125 -3.52 10.49 -21.94
CA VAL A 125 -4.00 10.45 -20.55
C VAL A 125 -5.52 10.40 -20.51
N ALA A 126 -6.20 11.27 -21.25
CA ALA A 126 -7.67 11.27 -21.30
C ALA A 126 -8.22 9.95 -21.86
N ALA A 127 -7.62 9.41 -22.92
CA ALA A 127 -8.00 8.12 -23.49
C ALA A 127 -7.79 6.95 -22.51
N SER A 128 -6.70 6.97 -21.74
CA SER A 128 -6.43 5.97 -20.69
C SER A 128 -7.51 6.00 -19.60
N PHE A 129 -7.88 7.17 -19.10
CA PHE A 129 -8.96 7.31 -18.13
C PHE A 129 -10.31 6.88 -18.70
N GLU A 130 -10.65 7.29 -19.93
CA GLU A 130 -11.88 6.86 -20.57
C GLU A 130 -11.97 5.33 -20.69
N ARG A 131 -10.86 4.67 -21.06
CA ARG A 131 -10.79 3.20 -21.06
C ARG A 131 -11.07 2.61 -19.67
N GLN A 132 -10.42 3.12 -18.63
CA GLN A 132 -10.52 2.60 -17.27
C GLN A 132 -11.88 2.91 -16.62
N LEU A 133 -12.53 4.00 -16.98
CA LEU A 133 -13.82 4.40 -16.44
C LEU A 133 -15.03 3.78 -17.17
N ARG A 134 -14.80 2.95 -18.19
CA ARG A 134 -15.86 2.16 -18.83
C ARG A 134 -16.05 0.84 -18.10
N PRO A 135 -17.24 0.56 -17.54
CA PRO A 135 -17.48 -0.68 -16.78
C PRO A 135 -17.17 -1.96 -17.55
N GLU A 136 -17.37 -1.94 -18.87
CA GLU A 136 -17.19 -3.09 -19.77
C GLU A 136 -15.71 -3.40 -20.03
N ALA A 137 -14.82 -2.40 -19.88
CA ALA A 137 -13.41 -2.53 -20.23
C ALA A 137 -12.54 -3.14 -19.10
N LEU A 138 -13.04 -3.19 -17.87
CA LEU A 138 -12.27 -3.49 -16.68
C LEU A 138 -12.48 -4.90 -16.10
N GLY A 139 -12.84 -5.87 -16.92
CA GLY A 139 -12.97 -7.26 -16.45
C GLY A 139 -13.82 -7.39 -15.18
N ALA A 140 -13.27 -8.05 -14.15
CA ALA A 140 -13.96 -8.26 -12.89
C ALA A 140 -13.95 -7.05 -11.94
N ASN A 141 -13.00 -6.13 -12.10
CA ASN A 141 -12.87 -4.97 -11.20
C ASN A 141 -13.68 -3.77 -11.69
N ARG A 142 -14.78 -3.49 -11.01
CA ARG A 142 -15.66 -2.36 -11.30
C ARG A 142 -15.62 -1.26 -10.23
N THR A 143 -14.70 -1.34 -9.27
CA THR A 143 -14.69 -0.43 -8.12
C THR A 143 -14.40 1.01 -8.54
N TRP A 144 -13.38 1.22 -9.38
CA TRP A 144 -13.04 2.57 -9.83
C TRP A 144 -14.12 3.20 -10.72
N PRO A 145 -14.67 2.51 -11.73
CA PRO A 145 -15.80 3.04 -12.46
C PRO A 145 -17.00 3.34 -11.56
N ALA A 146 -17.32 2.48 -10.61
CA ALA A 146 -18.42 2.70 -9.68
C ALA A 146 -18.17 3.91 -8.76
N LEU A 147 -16.95 4.06 -8.24
CA LEU A 147 -16.58 5.18 -7.37
C LEU A 147 -16.53 6.51 -8.13
N LEU A 148 -15.99 6.53 -9.34
CA LEU A 148 -15.72 7.77 -10.07
C LEU A 148 -16.83 8.16 -11.05
N ARG A 149 -17.54 7.23 -11.67
CA ARG A 149 -18.63 7.49 -12.63
C ARG A 149 -19.96 6.84 -12.32
N GLY A 150 -20.00 5.83 -11.45
CA GLY A 150 -21.24 5.18 -11.01
C GLY A 150 -22.10 6.11 -10.13
N ALA A 151 -23.13 5.56 -9.50
CA ALA A 151 -23.93 6.29 -8.53
C ALA A 151 -23.44 5.96 -7.10
N PRO A 152 -22.88 6.92 -6.37
CA PRO A 152 -22.70 8.35 -6.68
C PRO A 152 -21.35 8.64 -7.35
N GLY A 153 -21.26 8.57 -8.65
CA GLY A 153 -20.02 8.92 -9.35
C GLY A 153 -19.68 10.40 -9.22
N VAL A 154 -18.39 10.72 -9.18
CA VAL A 154 -17.90 12.11 -9.04
C VAL A 154 -17.31 12.67 -10.32
N VAL A 155 -16.80 11.84 -11.25
CA VAL A 155 -16.18 12.27 -12.50
C VAL A 155 -17.23 12.37 -13.60
N LYS A 156 -17.42 13.58 -14.14
CA LYS A 156 -18.29 13.85 -15.28
C LYS A 156 -17.58 13.53 -16.59
N GLU A 157 -16.38 14.07 -16.78
CA GLU A 157 -15.58 13.89 -17.99
C GLU A 157 -14.08 14.11 -17.71
N VAL A 158 -13.23 13.56 -18.58
CA VAL A 158 -11.80 13.87 -18.65
C VAL A 158 -11.50 14.45 -20.01
N ARG A 159 -10.83 15.60 -20.08
CA ARG A 159 -10.54 16.30 -21.32
C ARG A 159 -9.11 16.79 -21.39
N ALA A 160 -8.65 17.01 -22.62
CA ALA A 160 -7.31 17.49 -22.95
C ALA A 160 -7.44 18.83 -23.72
N PRO A 161 -7.53 20.00 -23.05
CA PRO A 161 -7.68 21.29 -23.72
C PRO A 161 -6.45 21.66 -24.57
N ASN A 162 -5.29 21.11 -24.27
CA ASN A 162 -4.06 21.18 -25.06
C ASN A 162 -3.19 19.96 -24.80
N SER A 163 -2.04 19.85 -25.47
CA SER A 163 -1.17 18.66 -25.39
C SER A 163 -0.57 18.40 -23.99
N ARG A 164 -0.59 19.38 -23.10
CA ARG A 164 0.06 19.31 -21.78
C ARG A 164 -0.88 19.49 -20.59
N THR A 165 -2.14 19.78 -20.82
CA THR A 165 -3.11 19.99 -19.74
C THR A 165 -4.19 18.94 -19.81
N VAL A 166 -4.36 18.22 -18.69
CA VAL A 166 -5.48 17.31 -18.47
C VAL A 166 -6.44 17.97 -17.49
N GLU A 167 -7.71 17.97 -17.81
CA GLU A 167 -8.76 18.44 -16.91
C GLU A 167 -9.71 17.30 -16.56
N ILE A 168 -9.93 17.11 -15.28
CA ILE A 168 -10.95 16.18 -14.75
C ILE A 168 -12.10 17.05 -14.25
N VAL A 169 -13.25 16.95 -14.91
CA VAL A 169 -14.46 17.67 -14.56
C VAL A 169 -15.32 16.81 -13.66
N LEU A 170 -15.74 17.34 -12.54
CA LEU A 170 -16.53 16.67 -11.52
C LEU A 170 -17.98 17.13 -11.55
N VAL A 171 -18.89 16.27 -11.08
CA VAL A 171 -20.31 16.60 -10.86
C VAL A 171 -20.53 17.33 -9.54
N GLN A 172 -19.60 17.16 -8.59
CA GLN A 172 -19.56 17.83 -7.30
C GLN A 172 -18.12 17.95 -6.82
N PRO A 173 -17.77 18.89 -5.96
CA PRO A 173 -16.42 19.00 -5.41
C PRO A 173 -16.03 17.71 -4.66
N TYR A 174 -14.82 17.21 -4.92
CA TYR A 174 -14.33 15.98 -4.31
C TYR A 174 -12.80 16.03 -4.09
N ALA A 175 -12.40 16.50 -2.93
CA ALA A 175 -10.99 16.66 -2.56
C ALA A 175 -10.20 15.32 -2.41
N PRO A 176 -10.81 14.16 -2.07
CA PRO A 176 -10.09 12.88 -2.06
C PRO A 176 -9.59 12.42 -3.43
N LEU A 177 -9.98 13.09 -4.53
CA LEU A 177 -9.61 12.75 -5.91
C LEU A 177 -8.11 12.50 -6.08
N LEU A 178 -7.24 13.34 -5.50
CA LEU A 178 -5.78 13.18 -5.62
C LEU A 178 -5.29 11.85 -5.05
N THR A 179 -5.80 11.44 -3.90
CA THR A 179 -5.46 10.16 -3.28
C THR A 179 -5.91 8.98 -4.15
N VAL A 180 -7.08 9.09 -4.76
CA VAL A 180 -7.62 8.08 -5.67
C VAL A 180 -6.76 8.01 -6.94
N LEU A 181 -6.39 9.15 -7.53
CA LEU A 181 -5.54 9.24 -8.72
C LEU A 181 -4.11 8.73 -8.52
N ALA A 182 -3.63 8.67 -7.28
CA ALA A 182 -2.31 8.11 -6.97
C ALA A 182 -2.28 6.58 -6.95
N HIS A 183 -3.45 5.93 -6.95
CA HIS A 183 -3.53 4.48 -6.93
C HIS A 183 -3.15 3.90 -8.30
N PRO A 184 -2.23 2.88 -8.37
CA PRO A 184 -1.81 2.27 -9.64
C PRO A 184 -2.96 1.71 -10.49
N GLY A 185 -4.10 1.37 -9.89
CA GLY A 185 -5.31 1.00 -10.62
C GLY A 185 -5.85 2.10 -11.56
N LEU A 186 -5.41 3.35 -11.39
CA LEU A 186 -5.71 4.48 -12.27
C LEU A 186 -4.47 4.99 -13.02
N ALA A 187 -3.42 4.17 -13.11
CA ALA A 187 -2.23 4.50 -13.87
C ALA A 187 -2.51 4.65 -15.37
N ILE A 188 -1.67 5.43 -16.02
CA ILE A 188 -1.82 5.72 -17.45
C ILE A 188 -1.26 4.57 -18.28
N ALA A 189 -2.11 3.97 -19.09
CA ALA A 189 -1.80 2.84 -19.94
C ALA A 189 -2.46 2.96 -21.30
N LYS A 190 -1.78 2.51 -22.34
CA LYS A 190 -2.34 2.38 -23.69
C LYS A 190 -2.04 0.99 -24.28
N PRO A 191 -2.86 0.50 -25.22
CA PRO A 191 -2.56 -0.74 -25.95
C PRO A 191 -1.28 -0.60 -26.79
N SER A 192 -0.42 -1.61 -26.75
CA SER A 192 0.74 -1.72 -27.63
C SER A 192 0.28 -1.96 -29.08
N GLN A 193 0.98 -1.34 -30.01
CA GLN A 193 0.84 -1.60 -31.45
C GLN A 193 1.92 -2.53 -31.99
N ALA A 194 2.81 -3.02 -31.14
CA ALA A 194 3.89 -3.92 -31.53
C ALA A 194 3.35 -5.28 -32.01
N ALA A 195 3.89 -5.79 -33.11
CA ALA A 195 3.42 -7.02 -33.74
C ALA A 195 3.61 -8.28 -32.88
N ASP A 196 4.65 -8.29 -32.02
CA ASP A 196 4.97 -9.37 -31.09
C ASP A 196 4.12 -9.37 -29.81
N ALA A 197 3.41 -8.28 -29.54
CA ALA A 197 2.60 -8.14 -28.34
C ALA A 197 1.34 -7.25 -28.59
N PRO A 198 0.48 -7.63 -29.53
CA PRO A 198 -0.69 -6.82 -29.88
C PRO A 198 -1.66 -6.73 -28.69
N GLY A 199 -2.13 -5.52 -28.40
CA GLY A 199 -3.09 -5.27 -27.31
C GLY A 199 -2.52 -5.33 -25.90
N ARG A 200 -1.26 -5.71 -25.68
CA ARG A 200 -0.60 -5.59 -24.38
C ARG A 200 -0.60 -4.13 -23.96
N LEU A 201 -0.94 -3.87 -22.71
CA LEU A 201 -0.86 -2.52 -22.17
C LEU A 201 0.59 -2.12 -21.91
N ILE A 202 0.95 -0.94 -22.35
CA ILE A 202 2.25 -0.31 -22.10
C ILE A 202 2.07 0.97 -21.32
N GLY A 203 3.04 1.26 -20.44
CA GLY A 203 3.07 2.43 -19.58
C GLY A 203 4.26 3.34 -19.85
N THR A 204 4.47 4.24 -18.91
CA THR A 204 5.56 5.21 -18.88
C THR A 204 6.52 4.93 -17.71
N GLY A 205 6.29 3.86 -16.96
CA GLY A 205 6.97 3.54 -15.71
C GLY A 205 8.43 3.13 -15.85
N PRO A 206 9.11 2.92 -14.72
CA PRO A 206 10.54 2.63 -14.68
C PRO A 206 10.95 1.30 -15.34
N TYR A 207 10.01 0.39 -15.51
CA TYR A 207 10.27 -0.93 -16.13
C TYR A 207 9.24 -1.25 -17.20
N ARG A 208 9.64 -2.02 -18.21
CA ARG A 208 8.78 -2.58 -19.24
C ARG A 208 8.66 -4.10 -19.10
N VAL A 209 7.53 -4.67 -19.46
CA VAL A 209 7.32 -6.13 -19.49
C VAL A 209 8.10 -6.73 -20.66
N VAL A 210 8.98 -7.69 -20.39
CA VAL A 210 9.76 -8.41 -21.42
C VAL A 210 9.39 -9.89 -21.51
N ASP A 211 8.86 -10.47 -20.44
CA ASP A 211 8.38 -11.85 -20.44
C ASP A 211 7.21 -11.99 -19.48
N ALA A 212 6.16 -12.69 -19.89
CA ALA A 212 5.00 -13.00 -19.07
C ALA A 212 4.55 -14.43 -19.34
N SER A 213 4.71 -15.26 -18.34
CA SER A 213 4.30 -16.67 -18.36
C SER A 213 3.56 -17.00 -17.06
N PRO A 214 2.79 -18.09 -16.99
CA PRO A 214 2.10 -18.47 -15.77
C PRO A 214 3.04 -18.54 -14.57
N GLY A 215 2.72 -17.79 -13.51
CA GLY A 215 3.52 -17.72 -12.28
C GLY A 215 4.84 -16.95 -12.40
N ARG A 216 5.13 -16.30 -13.54
CA ARG A 216 6.37 -15.55 -13.74
C ARG A 216 6.15 -14.30 -14.60
N LEU A 217 6.65 -13.17 -14.13
CA LEU A 217 6.68 -11.92 -14.89
C LEU A 217 8.05 -11.27 -14.79
N ALA A 218 8.70 -11.03 -15.95
CA ALA A 218 10.00 -10.36 -16.01
C ALA A 218 9.86 -8.95 -16.58
N LEU A 219 10.47 -7.99 -15.89
CA LEU A 219 10.50 -6.59 -16.23
C LEU A 219 11.93 -6.14 -16.46
N GLU A 220 12.15 -5.28 -17.45
CA GLU A 220 13.44 -4.68 -17.79
C GLU A 220 13.43 -3.19 -17.56
N ALA A 221 14.53 -2.65 -17.03
CA ALA A 221 14.66 -1.24 -16.70
C ALA A 221 14.62 -0.34 -17.94
N MET A 222 13.94 0.78 -17.85
CA MET A 222 13.89 1.83 -18.86
C MET A 222 14.99 2.87 -18.57
N ALA A 223 16.10 2.82 -19.31
CA ALA A 223 17.23 3.75 -19.13
C ALA A 223 16.81 5.23 -19.28
N GLY A 224 15.81 5.50 -20.12
CA GLY A 224 15.26 6.84 -20.35
C GLY A 224 14.06 7.19 -19.47
N TYR A 225 13.88 6.52 -18.33
CA TYR A 225 12.79 6.84 -17.41
C TYR A 225 12.88 8.29 -16.91
N TRP A 226 11.79 9.01 -16.92
CA TRP A 226 11.73 10.45 -16.63
C TRP A 226 12.20 10.81 -15.21
N ALA A 227 12.11 9.91 -14.24
CA ALA A 227 12.57 10.13 -12.86
C ALA A 227 14.02 9.63 -12.61
N GLY A 228 14.72 9.23 -13.66
CA GLY A 228 16.07 8.65 -13.63
C GLY A 228 16.06 7.13 -13.79
N PRO A 229 17.21 6.54 -14.15
CA PRO A 229 17.30 5.12 -14.39
C PRO A 229 17.07 4.30 -13.11
N PRO A 230 16.30 3.21 -13.17
CA PRO A 230 16.17 2.27 -12.07
C PRO A 230 17.52 1.69 -11.63
N LYS A 231 17.66 1.38 -10.35
CA LYS A 231 18.92 0.84 -9.78
C LYS A 231 19.18 -0.62 -10.16
N SER A 232 18.11 -1.41 -10.36
CA SER A 232 18.21 -2.79 -10.84
C SER A 232 17.84 -2.85 -12.31
N GLU A 233 18.60 -3.59 -13.11
CA GLU A 233 18.37 -3.70 -14.56
C GLU A 233 17.14 -4.56 -14.88
N ARG A 234 16.81 -5.50 -13.99
CA ARG A 234 15.72 -6.43 -14.20
C ARG A 234 15.02 -6.78 -12.89
N LEU A 235 13.70 -6.87 -12.93
CA LEU A 235 12.87 -7.43 -11.87
C LEU A 235 12.22 -8.71 -12.39
N VAL A 236 12.28 -9.79 -11.62
CA VAL A 236 11.58 -11.04 -11.94
C VAL A 236 10.66 -11.39 -10.79
N PHE A 237 9.37 -11.26 -11.03
CA PHE A 237 8.35 -11.71 -10.10
C PHE A 237 8.06 -13.19 -10.30
N LEU A 238 8.03 -13.93 -9.20
CA LEU A 238 7.77 -15.36 -9.14
C LEU A 238 6.57 -15.60 -8.24
N ASP A 239 5.63 -16.43 -8.71
CA ASP A 239 4.46 -16.79 -7.89
C ASP A 239 4.89 -17.78 -6.80
N VAL A 240 4.70 -17.37 -5.57
CA VAL A 240 4.95 -18.17 -4.37
C VAL A 240 3.72 -18.04 -3.46
N SER A 241 2.68 -18.76 -3.81
CA SER A 241 1.39 -18.71 -3.12
C SER A 241 1.40 -19.42 -1.76
N ALA A 242 2.35 -20.35 -1.55
CA ALA A 242 2.53 -21.04 -0.26
C ALA A 242 3.74 -20.46 0.48
N ASP A 243 3.54 -20.00 1.72
CA ASP A 243 4.61 -19.40 2.53
C ASP A 243 5.77 -20.38 2.80
N ASP A 244 5.51 -21.68 3.01
CA ASP A 244 6.56 -22.69 3.20
C ASP A 244 7.43 -22.87 1.94
N GLN A 245 6.84 -22.82 0.75
CA GLN A 245 7.57 -22.83 -0.52
C GLN A 245 8.43 -21.57 -0.65
N ALA A 246 7.86 -20.40 -0.38
CA ALA A 246 8.56 -19.12 -0.43
C ALA A 246 9.76 -19.09 0.53
N GLU A 247 9.62 -19.63 1.74
CA GLU A 247 10.71 -19.72 2.71
C GLU A 247 11.85 -20.63 2.21
N SER A 248 11.51 -21.78 1.62
CA SER A 248 12.47 -22.71 1.00
C SER A 248 13.20 -22.08 -0.20
N GLU A 249 12.48 -21.40 -1.09
CA GLU A 249 13.06 -20.70 -2.24
C GLU A 249 13.93 -19.51 -1.81
N PHE A 250 13.56 -18.83 -0.75
CA PHE A 250 14.39 -17.80 -0.15
C PHE A 250 15.68 -18.38 0.43
N ASP A 251 15.63 -19.51 1.15
CA ASP A 251 16.80 -20.17 1.73
C ASP A 251 17.75 -20.72 0.67
N SER A 252 17.22 -21.29 -0.42
CA SER A 252 18.00 -21.76 -1.58
C SER A 252 18.59 -20.64 -2.45
N ARG A 253 18.38 -19.39 -2.07
CA ARG A 253 18.78 -18.20 -2.83
C ARG A 253 18.12 -18.06 -4.20
N SER A 254 16.94 -18.62 -4.39
CA SER A 254 16.12 -18.41 -5.58
C SER A 254 15.36 -17.08 -5.55
N LEU A 255 15.15 -16.52 -4.35
CA LEU A 255 14.54 -15.19 -4.13
C LEU A 255 15.51 -14.23 -3.45
N ASP A 256 15.42 -12.96 -3.79
CA ASP A 256 16.16 -11.85 -3.15
C ASP A 256 15.23 -11.04 -2.23
N ILE A 257 13.96 -10.94 -2.60
CA ILE A 257 12.87 -10.34 -1.83
C ILE A 257 11.67 -11.30 -1.85
N TRP A 258 10.96 -11.37 -0.76
CA TRP A 258 9.70 -12.08 -0.65
C TRP A 258 8.66 -11.22 0.08
N PHE A 259 7.45 -11.09 -0.50
CA PHE A 259 6.30 -10.42 0.11
C PHE A 259 5.31 -11.48 0.60
N PRO A 260 5.39 -11.92 1.86
CA PRO A 260 4.51 -12.97 2.38
C PRO A 260 3.07 -12.49 2.57
N ALA A 261 2.12 -13.39 2.39
CA ALA A 261 0.71 -13.15 2.70
C ALA A 261 0.46 -13.14 4.23
N ALA A 262 1.23 -13.92 4.99
CA ALA A 262 1.19 -14.02 6.45
C ALA A 262 2.55 -13.61 7.07
N PRO A 263 2.63 -13.38 8.40
CA PRO A 263 3.90 -13.09 9.06
C PRO A 263 4.92 -14.21 8.81
N PRO A 264 6.12 -13.91 8.31
CA PRO A 264 7.13 -14.93 8.06
C PRO A 264 7.59 -15.59 9.37
N ARG A 265 7.87 -16.90 9.37
CA ARG A 265 8.40 -17.61 10.57
C ARG A 265 9.76 -17.07 10.97
N ARG A 266 10.60 -16.74 9.98
CA ARG A 266 11.93 -16.18 10.19
C ARG A 266 11.87 -14.73 10.69
N ALA A 267 12.79 -14.37 11.57
CA ALA A 267 12.98 -12.98 12.00
C ALA A 267 14.04 -12.25 11.17
N GLU A 268 15.08 -12.98 10.71
CA GLU A 268 16.18 -12.41 9.93
C GLU A 268 15.71 -11.91 8.56
N GLY A 269 16.04 -10.66 8.25
CA GLY A 269 15.65 -9.99 7.02
C GLY A 269 14.16 -9.61 6.95
N ALA A 270 13.37 -9.89 7.99
CA ALA A 270 11.96 -9.56 8.02
C ALA A 270 11.74 -8.08 8.37
N LEU A 271 11.00 -7.39 7.54
CA LEU A 271 10.57 -6.00 7.69
C LEU A 271 9.06 -5.95 7.82
N SER A 272 8.54 -5.06 8.64
CA SER A 272 7.09 -4.83 8.71
C SER A 272 6.74 -3.36 8.89
N THR A 273 5.52 -3.02 8.46
CA THR A 273 4.90 -1.71 8.68
C THR A 273 3.39 -1.87 8.85
N PRO A 274 2.73 -1.03 9.67
CA PRO A 274 1.27 -1.00 9.68
C PRO A 274 0.71 -0.70 8.30
N GLY A 275 -0.23 -1.54 7.87
CA GLY A 275 -0.92 -1.39 6.57
C GLY A 275 -2.12 -0.46 6.64
N LEU A 276 -2.96 -0.56 5.60
CA LEU A 276 -4.23 0.17 5.50
C LEU A 276 -5.46 -0.75 5.59
N ARG A 277 -5.28 -2.04 5.86
CA ARG A 277 -6.38 -2.97 6.12
C ARG A 277 -6.64 -3.03 7.62
N ILE A 278 -7.86 -2.68 8.01
CA ILE A 278 -8.30 -2.73 9.40
C ILE A 278 -9.30 -3.85 9.62
N GLY A 279 -9.24 -4.49 10.79
CA GLY A 279 -10.29 -5.34 11.30
C GLY A 279 -11.16 -4.58 12.30
N TYR A 280 -12.46 -4.75 12.21
CA TYR A 280 -13.42 -4.08 13.06
C TYR A 280 -14.63 -4.96 13.38
N LEU A 281 -15.27 -4.67 14.50
CA LEU A 281 -16.58 -5.22 14.83
C LEU A 281 -17.65 -4.29 14.26
N ALA A 282 -18.48 -4.81 13.37
CA ALA A 282 -19.72 -4.16 12.92
C ALA A 282 -20.86 -4.56 13.86
N PHE A 283 -21.57 -3.58 14.42
CA PHE A 283 -22.76 -3.83 15.23
C PHE A 283 -24.01 -3.62 14.39
N GLN A 284 -24.97 -4.55 14.44
CA GLN A 284 -26.26 -4.36 13.77
C GLN A 284 -27.11 -3.35 14.56
N THR A 285 -27.02 -2.05 14.19
CA THR A 285 -27.63 -0.98 14.99
C THR A 285 -29.14 -0.83 14.81
N GLU A 286 -29.75 -1.49 13.83
CA GLU A 286 -31.22 -1.49 13.64
C GLU A 286 -31.93 -2.52 14.52
N LYS A 287 -31.19 -3.41 15.19
CA LYS A 287 -31.74 -4.52 15.99
C LYS A 287 -31.21 -4.54 17.41
N GLU A 288 -32.03 -5.04 18.34
CA GLU A 288 -31.56 -5.41 19.66
C GLU A 288 -30.59 -6.60 19.56
N PRO A 289 -29.53 -6.66 20.39
CA PRO A 289 -29.29 -5.74 21.50
C PRO A 289 -28.47 -4.50 21.10
N PHE A 290 -27.85 -4.48 19.91
CA PHE A 290 -26.87 -3.46 19.51
C PHE A 290 -27.48 -2.18 18.93
N SER A 291 -28.82 -2.05 18.86
CA SER A 291 -29.48 -0.75 18.72
C SER A 291 -29.14 0.18 19.91
N ARG A 292 -28.86 -0.37 21.10
CA ARG A 292 -28.47 0.40 22.28
C ARG A 292 -26.99 0.76 22.25
N ARG A 293 -26.70 2.06 22.25
CA ARG A 293 -25.32 2.59 22.30
C ARG A 293 -24.53 2.08 23.50
N THR A 294 -25.15 2.04 24.68
CA THR A 294 -24.50 1.59 25.92
C THR A 294 -23.96 0.17 25.85
N LEU A 295 -24.64 -0.73 25.10
CA LEU A 295 -24.15 -2.09 24.88
C LEU A 295 -22.89 -2.11 23.99
N ARG A 296 -22.84 -1.30 22.93
CA ARG A 296 -21.66 -1.18 22.08
C ARG A 296 -20.48 -0.59 22.85
N GLN A 297 -20.75 0.41 23.72
CA GLN A 297 -19.74 0.99 24.61
C GLN A 297 -19.25 -0.02 25.67
N ALA A 298 -20.12 -0.89 26.20
CA ALA A 298 -19.74 -1.95 27.11
C ALA A 298 -18.79 -2.97 26.43
N VAL A 299 -19.11 -3.37 25.19
CA VAL A 299 -18.20 -4.23 24.40
C VAL A 299 -16.83 -3.58 24.24
N ALA A 300 -16.78 -2.32 23.82
CA ALA A 300 -15.51 -1.61 23.62
C ALA A 300 -14.67 -1.51 24.90
N ALA A 301 -15.34 -1.22 26.03
CA ALA A 301 -14.68 -1.08 27.34
C ALA A 301 -14.15 -2.43 27.89
N ALA A 302 -14.79 -3.56 27.55
CA ALA A 302 -14.38 -4.88 28.01
C ALA A 302 -13.22 -5.48 27.21
N LEU A 303 -12.91 -4.95 26.01
CA LEU A 303 -11.86 -5.46 25.15
C LEU A 303 -10.50 -4.87 25.54
N ASP A 304 -9.64 -5.69 26.17
CA ASP A 304 -8.29 -5.30 26.53
C ASP A 304 -7.35 -5.36 25.31
N PRO A 305 -6.79 -4.21 24.86
CA PRO A 305 -5.90 -4.18 23.69
C PRO A 305 -4.60 -4.96 23.88
N ALA A 306 -4.11 -5.16 25.10
CA ALA A 306 -2.91 -5.96 25.34
C ALA A 306 -3.18 -7.45 25.11
N ILE A 307 -4.33 -7.95 25.54
CA ILE A 307 -4.73 -9.35 25.32
C ILE A 307 -5.04 -9.58 23.84
N LEU A 308 -5.75 -8.65 23.18
CA LEU A 308 -5.97 -8.71 21.72
C LEU A 308 -4.63 -8.74 20.97
N GLY A 309 -3.65 -7.92 21.39
CA GLY A 309 -2.32 -7.89 20.77
C GLY A 309 -1.57 -9.23 20.87
N GLN A 310 -1.72 -9.97 21.97
CA GLN A 310 -1.15 -11.31 22.10
C GLN A 310 -1.77 -12.31 21.12
N THR A 311 -3.09 -12.23 20.91
CA THR A 311 -3.80 -13.11 19.95
C THR A 311 -3.49 -12.75 18.50
N LEU A 312 -3.31 -11.46 18.19
CA LEU A 312 -2.93 -10.99 16.87
C LEU A 312 -1.50 -11.34 16.48
N GLU A 313 -0.66 -11.64 17.48
CA GLU A 313 0.75 -12.02 17.33
C GLU A 313 1.51 -11.02 16.42
N ARG A 314 2.09 -11.51 15.32
CA ARG A 314 2.84 -10.70 14.35
C ARG A 314 2.00 -10.28 13.14
N ALA A 315 0.76 -10.76 13.00
CA ALA A 315 -0.07 -10.52 11.81
C ALA A 315 -0.69 -9.12 11.79
N ALA A 316 -0.96 -8.58 12.97
CA ALA A 316 -1.63 -7.29 13.12
C ALA A 316 -1.27 -6.66 14.48
N VAL A 317 -1.61 -5.40 14.66
CA VAL A 317 -1.50 -4.70 15.93
C VAL A 317 -2.84 -4.09 16.32
N PRO A 318 -3.17 -3.99 17.62
CA PRO A 318 -4.42 -3.37 18.08
C PRO A 318 -4.54 -1.93 17.58
N LEU A 319 -5.73 -1.55 17.16
CA LEU A 319 -6.02 -0.23 16.63
C LEU A 319 -6.88 0.58 17.62
N GLN A 320 -6.32 1.66 18.14
CA GLN A 320 -6.94 2.54 19.15
C GLN A 320 -7.54 3.81 18.54
N SER A 321 -7.82 3.81 17.25
CA SER A 321 -8.35 4.94 16.49
C SER A 321 -9.20 4.43 15.33
N PHE A 322 -10.16 5.22 14.86
CA PHE A 322 -10.94 4.89 13.66
C PHE A 322 -10.11 4.90 12.37
N LEU A 323 -8.92 5.50 12.38
CA LEU A 323 -8.04 5.57 11.23
C LEU A 323 -6.72 4.84 11.51
N PRO A 324 -6.20 4.04 10.57
CA PRO A 324 -4.89 3.41 10.71
C PRO A 324 -3.75 4.45 10.62
N PRO A 325 -2.53 4.12 11.09
CA PRO A 325 -1.39 5.05 11.13
C PRO A 325 -1.03 5.71 9.79
N GLY A 326 -1.23 5.01 8.67
CA GLY A 326 -0.94 5.53 7.33
C GLY A 326 -1.96 6.52 6.78
N VAL A 327 -3.04 6.85 7.53
CA VAL A 327 -4.07 7.80 7.14
C VAL A 327 -3.95 9.07 7.97
N TRP A 328 -3.88 10.23 7.29
CA TRP A 328 -3.79 11.51 7.96
C TRP A 328 -5.12 11.87 8.68
N GLY A 329 -5.10 12.87 9.56
CA GLY A 329 -6.30 13.35 10.25
C GLY A 329 -6.77 12.46 11.40
N ARG A 330 -5.96 11.50 11.84
CA ARG A 330 -6.24 10.72 13.06
C ARG A 330 -6.54 11.63 14.26
N ARG A 331 -7.51 11.22 15.04
CA ARG A 331 -7.73 11.78 16.38
C ARG A 331 -6.88 11.00 17.37
N GLU A 332 -6.01 11.69 18.06
CA GLU A 332 -5.13 11.11 19.08
C GLU A 332 -5.67 11.35 20.51
N GLY A 333 -5.12 10.62 21.48
CA GLY A 333 -5.37 10.86 22.91
C GLY A 333 -6.70 10.35 23.46
N SER A 334 -7.47 9.60 22.68
CA SER A 334 -8.73 9.00 23.13
C SER A 334 -8.77 7.54 22.71
N PRO A 335 -8.23 6.60 23.51
CA PRO A 335 -8.29 5.18 23.21
C PRO A 335 -9.75 4.73 23.13
N ILE A 336 -10.04 3.86 22.14
CA ILE A 336 -11.41 3.38 21.88
C ILE A 336 -11.64 2.05 22.60
N LEU A 337 -10.59 1.23 22.73
CA LEU A 337 -10.64 -0.08 23.40
C LEU A 337 -10.15 0.03 24.84
N GLY A 338 -10.70 -0.81 25.69
CA GLY A 338 -10.32 -0.94 27.08
C GLY A 338 -10.99 0.09 27.99
N GLY A 339 -11.31 -0.35 29.19
CA GLY A 339 -11.88 0.48 30.24
C GLY A 339 -11.57 -0.11 31.61
N SER A 340 -11.83 0.69 32.67
CA SER A 340 -11.76 0.14 34.02
C SER A 340 -12.90 -0.87 34.24
N ARG A 341 -12.67 -1.88 35.08
CA ARG A 341 -13.76 -2.79 35.50
C ARG A 341 -14.97 -2.07 36.06
N THR A 342 -14.76 -0.92 36.71
CA THR A 342 -15.86 -0.08 37.23
C THR A 342 -16.67 0.50 36.09
N THR A 343 -16.03 1.00 35.04
CA THR A 343 -16.69 1.50 33.82
C THR A 343 -17.50 0.42 33.14
N VAL A 344 -16.89 -0.75 32.93
CA VAL A 344 -17.57 -1.91 32.31
C VAL A 344 -18.82 -2.30 33.08
N LYS A 345 -18.72 -2.47 34.42
CA LYS A 345 -19.85 -2.80 35.29
C LYS A 345 -20.97 -1.74 35.25
N ALA A 346 -20.61 -0.46 35.23
CA ALA A 346 -21.59 0.63 35.13
C ALA A 346 -22.35 0.56 33.79
N LEU A 347 -21.63 0.40 32.68
CA LEU A 347 -22.22 0.28 31.34
C LEU A 347 -23.12 -0.97 31.20
N ILE A 348 -22.70 -2.11 31.75
CA ILE A 348 -23.51 -3.36 31.76
C ILE A 348 -24.80 -3.17 32.54
N LYS A 349 -24.72 -2.55 33.74
CA LYS A 349 -25.90 -2.27 34.56
C LYS A 349 -26.88 -1.34 33.84
N GLU A 350 -26.37 -0.30 33.18
CA GLU A 350 -27.18 0.63 32.40
C GLU A 350 -27.78 -0.04 31.16
N SER A 351 -26.98 -0.86 30.47
CA SER A 351 -27.30 -1.42 29.16
C SER A 351 -28.31 -2.58 29.18
N ARG A 352 -28.48 -3.25 30.33
CA ARG A 352 -29.33 -4.43 30.47
C ARG A 352 -29.02 -5.52 29.42
N TRP A 353 -27.82 -6.08 29.47
CA TRP A 353 -27.41 -7.17 28.56
C TRP A 353 -28.44 -8.30 28.57
N PRO A 354 -28.83 -8.84 27.41
CA PRO A 354 -29.81 -9.94 27.36
C PRO A 354 -29.21 -11.22 27.95
N LYS A 355 -29.76 -11.70 29.06
CA LYS A 355 -29.30 -12.90 29.76
C LYS A 355 -29.81 -14.20 29.14
N GLU A 356 -30.99 -14.15 28.56
CA GLU A 356 -31.66 -15.32 28.00
C GLU A 356 -31.24 -15.62 26.56
N THR A 357 -30.98 -14.60 25.76
CA THR A 357 -30.51 -14.74 24.38
C THR A 357 -29.10 -14.15 24.26
N LYS A 358 -28.11 -15.02 24.05
CA LYS A 358 -26.73 -14.57 23.83
C LYS A 358 -26.59 -14.02 22.40
N PRO A 359 -26.13 -12.79 22.21
CA PRO A 359 -25.83 -12.29 20.89
C PRO A 359 -24.77 -13.16 20.19
N THR A 360 -24.79 -13.16 18.87
CA THR A 360 -23.86 -13.94 18.05
C THR A 360 -22.80 -13.03 17.43
N LEU A 361 -21.53 -13.43 17.55
CA LEU A 361 -20.40 -12.89 16.80
C LEU A 361 -20.21 -13.72 15.54
N LEU A 362 -20.55 -13.12 14.40
CA LEU A 362 -20.28 -13.69 13.08
C LEU A 362 -18.81 -13.41 12.70
N VAL A 363 -18.08 -14.43 12.24
CA VAL A 363 -16.67 -14.33 11.89
C VAL A 363 -16.34 -15.19 10.67
N PRO A 364 -15.44 -14.76 9.76
CA PRO A 364 -14.89 -15.62 8.73
C PRO A 364 -14.14 -16.82 9.34
N ALA A 365 -14.34 -18.01 8.75
CA ALA A 365 -13.75 -19.26 9.23
C ALA A 365 -12.28 -19.43 8.81
N GLU A 366 -11.78 -18.58 7.91
CA GLU A 366 -10.41 -18.59 7.42
C GLU A 366 -9.40 -18.27 8.55
N THR A 367 -8.32 -19.07 8.58
CA THR A 367 -7.28 -18.95 9.61
C THR A 367 -6.01 -18.25 9.13
N THR A 368 -5.91 -17.97 7.85
CA THR A 368 -4.77 -17.28 7.23
C THR A 368 -5.25 -16.09 6.39
N PRO A 369 -4.47 -15.01 6.33
CA PRO A 369 -3.19 -14.73 7.01
C PRO A 369 -3.33 -14.35 8.49
N LEU A 370 -4.53 -14.22 9.03
CA LEU A 370 -4.84 -13.99 10.44
C LEU A 370 -5.93 -14.97 10.90
N ASN A 371 -5.71 -15.64 12.02
CA ASN A 371 -6.69 -16.58 12.59
C ASN A 371 -7.84 -15.81 13.24
N LEU A 372 -8.86 -15.47 12.43
CA LEU A 372 -10.03 -14.73 12.88
C LEU A 372 -10.93 -15.53 13.86
N PRO A 373 -11.12 -16.86 13.71
CA PRO A 373 -11.79 -17.66 14.73
C PRO A 373 -11.13 -17.58 16.09
N LYS A 374 -9.79 -17.71 16.19
CA LYS A 374 -9.06 -17.57 17.45
C LYS A 374 -9.23 -16.17 18.06
N LEU A 375 -9.24 -15.13 17.24
CA LEU A 375 -9.52 -13.77 17.70
C LEU A 375 -10.96 -13.64 18.24
N ALA A 376 -11.95 -14.27 17.59
CA ALA A 376 -13.33 -14.29 18.06
C ALA A 376 -13.46 -15.01 19.41
N GLU A 377 -12.75 -16.13 19.61
CA GLU A 377 -12.69 -16.83 20.90
C GLU A 377 -12.09 -15.95 21.99
N THR A 378 -11.02 -15.18 21.68
CA THR A 378 -10.44 -14.20 22.61
C THR A 378 -11.43 -13.10 22.97
N ILE A 379 -12.16 -12.56 22.00
CA ILE A 379 -13.22 -11.58 22.22
C ILE A 379 -14.32 -12.18 23.10
N GLN A 380 -14.76 -13.41 22.81
CA GLN A 380 -15.77 -14.12 23.62
C GLN A 380 -15.32 -14.31 25.07
N LEU A 381 -14.05 -14.66 25.27
CA LEU A 381 -13.48 -14.84 26.61
C LEU A 381 -13.46 -13.52 27.38
N LEU A 382 -12.98 -12.43 26.75
CA LEU A 382 -12.91 -11.10 27.37
C LEU A 382 -14.31 -10.62 27.77
N LEU A 383 -15.29 -10.72 26.87
CA LEU A 383 -16.66 -10.31 27.13
C LEU A 383 -17.30 -11.19 28.20
N GLY A 384 -17.08 -12.50 28.15
CA GLY A 384 -17.60 -13.46 29.14
C GLY A 384 -17.10 -13.22 30.55
N SER A 385 -15.86 -12.74 30.70
CA SER A 385 -15.27 -12.38 32.01
C SER A 385 -15.94 -11.17 32.68
N ASP A 386 -16.67 -10.38 31.90
CA ASP A 386 -17.40 -9.19 32.33
C ASP A 386 -18.94 -9.38 32.25
N ASP A 387 -19.42 -10.63 32.31
CA ASP A 387 -20.85 -10.97 32.25
C ASP A 387 -21.56 -10.54 30.95
N LEU A 388 -20.82 -10.51 29.84
CA LEU A 388 -21.33 -10.22 28.48
C LEU A 388 -21.21 -11.46 27.57
N PRO A 389 -21.94 -12.56 27.87
CA PRO A 389 -21.78 -13.79 27.11
C PRO A 389 -22.27 -13.65 25.68
N LEU A 390 -21.55 -14.25 24.73
CA LEU A 390 -21.94 -14.32 23.32
C LEU A 390 -21.67 -15.71 22.73
N ASN A 391 -22.31 -16.01 21.59
CA ASN A 391 -22.02 -17.16 20.75
C ASN A 391 -21.09 -16.76 19.60
N ILE A 392 -20.32 -17.72 19.06
CA ILE A 392 -19.53 -17.54 17.85
C ILE A 392 -20.18 -18.32 16.72
N GLN A 393 -20.31 -17.68 15.56
CA GLN A 393 -20.73 -18.31 14.31
C GLN A 393 -19.60 -18.08 13.29
N ALA A 394 -18.83 -19.13 13.03
CA ALA A 394 -17.77 -19.11 12.03
C ALA A 394 -18.30 -19.66 10.69
N GLU A 395 -18.19 -18.87 9.62
CA GLU A 395 -18.72 -19.17 8.30
C GLU A 395 -17.66 -18.85 7.21
N PRO A 396 -17.73 -19.48 6.04
CA PRO A 396 -16.90 -19.09 4.90
C PRO A 396 -17.08 -17.60 4.56
N GLU A 397 -16.00 -16.92 4.15
CA GLU A 397 -16.01 -15.45 3.89
C GLU A 397 -17.17 -15.02 2.96
N ALA A 398 -17.49 -15.81 1.93
CA ALA A 398 -18.60 -15.52 1.02
C ALA A 398 -19.95 -15.51 1.74
N THR A 399 -20.17 -16.43 2.70
CA THR A 399 -21.38 -16.50 3.53
C THR A 399 -21.44 -15.32 4.48
N VAL A 400 -20.32 -15.02 5.17
CA VAL A 400 -20.22 -13.84 6.05
C VAL A 400 -20.59 -12.58 5.28
N ARG A 401 -20.03 -12.39 4.09
CA ARG A 401 -20.33 -11.24 3.22
C ARG A 401 -21.82 -11.15 2.88
N SER A 402 -22.46 -12.27 2.55
CA SER A 402 -23.88 -12.31 2.24
C SER A 402 -24.74 -11.94 3.45
N LEU A 403 -24.39 -12.45 4.63
CA LEU A 403 -25.08 -12.15 5.89
C LEU A 403 -24.91 -10.68 6.29
N LEU A 404 -23.70 -10.12 6.12
CA LEU A 404 -23.42 -8.70 6.32
C LEU A 404 -24.28 -7.81 5.40
N GLN A 405 -24.33 -8.13 4.12
CA GLN A 405 -25.12 -7.41 3.12
C GLN A 405 -26.65 -7.49 3.37
N ALA A 406 -27.10 -8.58 3.95
CA ALA A 406 -28.49 -8.77 4.34
C ALA A 406 -28.84 -8.12 5.69
N GLY A 407 -27.85 -7.77 6.51
CA GLY A 407 -28.04 -7.35 7.90
C GLY A 407 -28.54 -8.49 8.81
N ALA A 408 -28.19 -9.74 8.48
CA ALA A 408 -28.63 -10.95 9.17
C ALA A 408 -27.59 -11.43 10.19
N TYR A 409 -27.22 -10.57 11.14
CA TYR A 409 -26.27 -10.83 12.22
C TYR A 409 -26.54 -9.87 13.39
N ASP A 410 -25.93 -10.12 14.55
CA ASP A 410 -25.98 -9.22 15.71
C ASP A 410 -24.70 -8.36 15.77
N MET A 411 -23.54 -9.02 15.77
CA MET A 411 -22.23 -8.42 15.72
C MET A 411 -21.34 -9.23 14.77
N ALA A 412 -20.49 -8.60 13.99
CA ALA A 412 -19.62 -9.29 13.05
C ALA A 412 -18.20 -8.76 13.08
N LEU A 413 -17.20 -9.66 13.09
CA LEU A 413 -15.80 -9.34 12.87
C LEU A 413 -15.53 -9.38 11.36
N THR A 414 -15.14 -8.27 10.79
CA THR A 414 -14.86 -8.15 9.36
C THR A 414 -13.73 -7.17 9.10
N GLU A 415 -13.33 -7.01 7.85
CA GLU A 415 -12.23 -6.13 7.45
C GLU A 415 -12.63 -5.10 6.41
N ALA A 416 -11.90 -3.99 6.40
CA ALA A 416 -11.96 -2.97 5.36
C ALA A 416 -10.56 -2.49 5.00
N THR A 417 -10.32 -2.23 3.71
CA THR A 417 -9.07 -1.64 3.22
C THR A 417 -9.31 -0.19 2.80
N VAL A 418 -8.41 0.69 3.23
CA VAL A 418 -8.41 2.10 2.80
C VAL A 418 -7.59 2.22 1.51
N ALA A 419 -8.20 2.65 0.44
CA ALA A 419 -7.53 2.80 -0.86
C ALA A 419 -6.62 4.04 -0.93
N GLY A 420 -5.84 4.29 0.12
CA GLY A 420 -4.90 5.42 0.20
C GLY A 420 -4.96 6.17 1.52
N GLY A 421 -4.35 7.37 1.59
CA GLY A 421 -4.16 8.10 2.86
C GLY A 421 -5.30 9.03 3.26
N ASP A 422 -6.37 9.17 2.46
CA ASP A 422 -7.45 10.11 2.77
C ASP A 422 -8.50 9.49 3.71
N PRO A 423 -8.85 10.14 4.84
CA PRO A 423 -9.83 9.64 5.80
C PRO A 423 -11.20 9.33 5.20
N HIS A 424 -11.58 10.06 4.14
CA HIS A 424 -12.87 9.88 3.48
C HIS A 424 -13.07 8.47 2.95
N LEU A 425 -12.00 7.86 2.44
CA LEU A 425 -12.04 6.53 1.82
C LEU A 425 -12.30 5.39 2.82
N LEU A 426 -12.29 5.67 4.12
CA LEU A 426 -12.70 4.73 5.17
C LEU A 426 -13.95 5.19 5.91
N LEU A 427 -13.95 6.44 6.39
CA LEU A 427 -15.03 6.90 7.28
C LEU A 427 -16.37 7.03 6.54
N TYR A 428 -16.35 7.49 5.28
CA TYR A 428 -17.58 7.67 4.50
C TYR A 428 -18.28 6.34 4.22
N PRO A 429 -17.63 5.33 3.60
CA PRO A 429 -18.29 4.08 3.28
C PRO A 429 -18.71 3.26 4.49
N LEU A 430 -18.02 3.37 5.64
CA LEU A 430 -18.35 2.60 6.83
C LEU A 430 -19.37 3.29 7.75
N SER A 431 -19.71 4.58 7.53
CA SER A 431 -20.42 5.35 8.56
C SER A 431 -21.59 6.17 8.06
N THR A 432 -21.73 6.41 6.74
CA THR A 432 -22.81 7.26 6.22
C THR A 432 -24.14 6.52 6.06
N SER A 433 -25.23 7.28 6.18
CA SER A 433 -26.59 6.79 5.96
C SER A 433 -26.80 6.28 4.53
N GLU A 434 -26.16 6.91 3.55
CA GLU A 434 -26.19 6.50 2.14
C GLU A 434 -25.60 5.10 1.93
N ALA A 435 -24.48 4.81 2.60
CA ALA A 435 -23.82 3.51 2.53
C ALA A 435 -24.55 2.40 3.34
N ALA A 436 -25.51 2.79 4.21
CA ALA A 436 -26.33 1.88 5.04
C ALA A 436 -27.49 1.27 4.23
N THR A 437 -27.16 0.61 3.14
CA THR A 437 -28.12 -0.08 2.26
C THR A 437 -27.97 -1.60 2.38
N LYS A 438 -29.04 -2.35 2.15
CA LYS A 438 -28.96 -3.81 2.05
C LYS A 438 -28.65 -4.24 0.61
N GLY A 439 -27.92 -5.33 0.47
CA GLY A 439 -27.55 -5.91 -0.82
C GLY A 439 -26.10 -5.68 -1.24
N PRO A 440 -25.73 -6.01 -2.49
CA PRO A 440 -24.35 -6.08 -2.96
C PRO A 440 -23.55 -4.76 -2.89
N ARG A 441 -24.24 -3.63 -2.76
CA ARG A 441 -23.64 -2.29 -2.62
C ARG A 441 -23.51 -1.81 -1.17
N ALA A 442 -23.88 -2.65 -0.19
CA ALA A 442 -23.72 -2.33 1.22
C ALA A 442 -22.25 -2.18 1.58
N LEU A 443 -21.90 -1.08 2.23
CA LEU A 443 -20.56 -0.80 2.74
C LEU A 443 -20.61 -0.47 4.24
N ASN A 444 -21.61 0.27 4.70
CA ASN A 444 -21.89 0.48 6.11
C ASN A 444 -22.67 -0.73 6.65
N PHE A 445 -21.95 -1.78 7.01
CA PHE A 445 -22.57 -2.98 7.56
C PHE A 445 -23.22 -2.79 8.93
N SER A 446 -22.89 -1.69 9.62
CA SER A 446 -23.58 -1.37 10.88
C SER A 446 -25.01 -0.86 10.69
N PHE A 447 -25.39 -0.48 9.48
CA PHE A 447 -26.66 0.14 9.12
C PHE A 447 -26.97 1.40 9.94
N TYR A 448 -25.92 1.98 10.52
CA TYR A 448 -26.02 3.19 11.31
C TYR A 448 -26.37 4.39 10.44
N ARG A 449 -27.28 5.25 10.95
CA ARG A 449 -27.75 6.44 10.26
C ARG A 449 -27.66 7.63 11.18
N ASN A 450 -26.90 8.65 10.75
CA ASN A 450 -26.77 9.90 11.50
C ASN A 450 -26.56 11.08 10.53
N PRO A 451 -27.63 11.84 10.22
CA PRO A 451 -27.54 12.97 9.29
C PRO A 451 -26.47 14.02 9.66
N ARG A 452 -26.19 14.21 10.96
CA ARG A 452 -25.13 15.15 11.39
C ARG A 452 -23.73 14.63 11.06
N LEU A 453 -23.53 13.31 11.13
CA LEU A 453 -22.28 12.69 10.72
C LEU A 453 -22.13 12.73 9.20
N ASP A 454 -23.22 12.46 8.47
CA ASP A 454 -23.25 12.55 7.01
C ASP A 454 -22.84 13.95 6.54
N ASP A 455 -23.42 15.00 7.09
CA ASP A 455 -23.08 16.40 6.77
C ASP A 455 -21.61 16.71 7.02
N VAL A 456 -21.05 16.23 8.14
CA VAL A 456 -19.62 16.42 8.47
C VAL A 456 -18.72 15.74 7.44
N LEU A 457 -19.01 14.48 7.08
CA LEU A 457 -18.20 13.71 6.13
C LEU A 457 -18.34 14.22 4.70
N ILE A 458 -19.54 14.57 4.25
CA ILE A 458 -19.78 15.18 2.93
C ILE A 458 -19.03 16.50 2.83
N ARG A 459 -19.20 17.39 3.81
CA ARG A 459 -18.52 18.68 3.83
C ARG A 459 -17.00 18.53 3.84
N ALA A 460 -16.47 17.56 4.58
CA ALA A 460 -15.04 17.27 4.61
C ALA A 460 -14.49 16.85 3.24
N SER A 461 -15.27 16.16 2.40
CA SER A 461 -14.85 15.76 1.05
C SER A 461 -14.87 16.92 0.04
N GLN A 462 -15.63 17.98 0.31
CA GLN A 462 -15.82 19.10 -0.61
C GLN A 462 -14.83 20.26 -0.41
N LEU A 463 -14.22 20.35 0.78
CA LEU A 463 -13.27 21.42 1.11
C LEU A 463 -11.89 21.17 0.49
N SER A 464 -11.26 22.22 -0.04
CA SER A 464 -9.94 22.14 -0.65
C SER A 464 -8.79 22.15 0.37
N PHE A 465 -8.96 22.79 1.52
CA PHE A 465 -7.91 22.96 2.52
C PHE A 465 -7.81 21.76 3.47
N ARG A 466 -6.66 21.09 3.47
CA ARG A 466 -6.40 19.90 4.31
C ARG A 466 -6.64 20.15 5.80
N SER A 467 -6.26 21.32 6.31
CA SER A 467 -6.43 21.68 7.74
C SER A 467 -7.90 21.76 8.16
N GLU A 468 -8.76 22.27 7.29
CA GLU A 468 -10.21 22.33 7.55
C GLU A 468 -10.84 20.94 7.47
N ARG A 469 -10.47 20.15 6.47
CA ARG A 469 -10.87 18.75 6.34
C ARG A 469 -10.45 17.94 7.56
N GLN A 470 -9.23 18.14 8.05
CA GLN A 470 -8.71 17.45 9.24
C GLN A 470 -9.59 17.70 10.47
N ARG A 471 -10.00 18.96 10.73
CA ARG A 471 -10.89 19.29 11.84
C ARG A 471 -12.23 18.56 11.72
N LEU A 472 -12.79 18.49 10.51
CA LEU A 472 -14.05 17.79 10.27
C LEU A 472 -13.92 16.28 10.47
N TYR A 473 -12.84 15.64 9.96
CA TYR A 473 -12.63 14.21 10.19
C TYR A 473 -12.33 13.88 11.66
N GLN A 474 -11.65 14.76 12.39
CA GLN A 474 -11.47 14.59 13.84
C GLN A 474 -12.79 14.72 14.59
N ARG A 475 -13.69 15.65 14.16
CA ARG A 475 -15.05 15.75 14.68
C ARG A 475 -15.85 14.50 14.38
N ALA A 476 -15.80 13.98 13.14
CA ALA A 476 -16.48 12.74 12.77
C ALA A 476 -16.01 11.56 13.64
N GLN A 477 -14.69 11.41 13.84
CA GLN A 477 -14.15 10.38 14.74
C GLN A 477 -14.62 10.55 16.19
N GLY A 478 -14.81 11.80 16.67
CA GLY A 478 -15.41 12.05 17.97
C GLY A 478 -16.85 11.55 18.07
N MET A 479 -17.67 11.83 17.06
CA MET A 479 -19.04 11.34 16.98
C MET A 479 -19.10 9.81 16.90
N LEU A 480 -18.20 9.20 16.11
CA LEU A 480 -18.10 7.75 16.01
C LEU A 480 -17.63 7.10 17.33
N ALA A 481 -16.72 7.72 18.06
CA ALA A 481 -16.27 7.23 19.37
C ALA A 481 -17.38 7.31 20.44
N GLU A 482 -18.28 8.26 20.33
CA GLU A 482 -19.43 8.37 21.21
C GLU A 482 -20.51 7.33 20.87
N GLU A 483 -20.82 7.14 19.59
CA GLU A 483 -21.90 6.29 19.12
C GLU A 483 -21.50 4.83 18.89
N LEU A 484 -20.22 4.55 18.55
CA LEU A 484 -19.65 3.24 18.27
C LEU A 484 -20.52 2.35 17.37
N PRO A 485 -20.90 2.78 16.18
CA PRO A 485 -21.64 1.91 15.26
C PRO A 485 -20.79 0.75 14.78
N TRP A 486 -19.50 0.95 14.68
CA TRP A 486 -18.48 -0.06 14.48
C TRP A 486 -17.27 0.25 15.35
N LEU A 487 -16.51 -0.79 15.70
CA LEU A 487 -15.40 -0.72 16.64
C LEU A 487 -14.13 -1.22 15.97
N PRO A 488 -13.12 -0.36 15.72
CA PRO A 488 -11.84 -0.82 15.20
C PRO A 488 -11.15 -1.72 16.24
N ILE A 489 -10.60 -2.84 15.78
CA ILE A 489 -9.92 -3.85 16.62
C ILE A 489 -8.43 -3.88 16.32
N TYR A 490 -8.04 -3.96 15.03
CA TYR A 490 -6.65 -4.08 14.63
C TYR A 490 -6.37 -3.44 13.29
N VAL A 491 -5.10 -3.24 13.00
CA VAL A 491 -4.57 -2.96 11.67
C VAL A 491 -3.58 -4.07 11.29
N ARG A 492 -3.73 -4.63 10.08
CA ARG A 492 -2.81 -5.64 9.55
C ARG A 492 -1.44 -5.05 9.28
N LEU A 493 -0.38 -5.84 9.49
CA LEU A 493 0.97 -5.49 9.11
C LEU A 493 1.24 -5.93 7.66
N GLN A 494 1.95 -5.08 6.92
CA GLN A 494 2.58 -5.43 5.66
C GLN A 494 3.97 -5.97 5.95
N TRP A 495 4.35 -7.06 5.28
CA TRP A 495 5.61 -7.75 5.49
C TRP A 495 6.44 -7.82 4.23
N ALA A 496 7.75 -7.80 4.39
CA ALA A 496 8.72 -8.24 3.40
C ALA A 496 9.86 -8.99 4.09
N VAL A 497 10.43 -9.94 3.40
CA VAL A 497 11.69 -10.59 3.78
C VAL A 497 12.71 -10.27 2.71
N THR A 498 13.89 -9.78 3.12
CA THR A 498 14.94 -9.36 2.19
C THR A 498 16.27 -10.00 2.55
N ARG A 499 17.10 -10.23 1.55
CA ARG A 499 18.50 -10.58 1.79
C ARG A 499 19.28 -9.40 2.31
N PRO A 500 20.39 -9.61 3.04
CA PRO A 500 21.22 -8.53 3.57
C PRO A 500 21.84 -7.62 2.50
N ASP A 501 22.05 -8.12 1.28
CA ASP A 501 22.58 -7.41 0.13
C ASP A 501 21.53 -6.61 -0.65
N VAL A 502 20.25 -6.78 -0.36
CA VAL A 502 19.17 -5.93 -0.88
C VAL A 502 19.15 -4.60 -0.14
N LYS A 503 19.27 -3.51 -0.88
CA LYS A 503 19.26 -2.13 -0.34
C LYS A 503 18.15 -1.30 -0.96
N GLY A 504 17.67 -0.32 -0.18
CA GLY A 504 16.73 0.70 -0.64
C GLY A 504 15.26 0.28 -0.60
N LEU A 505 14.90 -0.94 -0.18
CA LEU A 505 13.49 -1.31 -0.02
C LEU A 505 12.88 -0.57 1.17
N ARG A 506 11.77 0.11 0.90
CA ARG A 506 10.90 0.73 1.93
C ARG A 506 9.49 0.20 1.78
N LEU A 507 8.95 -0.31 2.88
CA LEU A 507 7.58 -0.80 2.88
C LEU A 507 6.60 0.38 2.79
N HIS A 508 5.61 0.22 1.94
CA HIS A 508 4.52 1.18 1.80
C HIS A 508 3.27 0.66 2.53
N PRO A 509 2.51 1.50 3.24
CA PRO A 509 1.33 1.06 4.00
C PRO A 509 0.24 0.38 3.14
N THR A 510 0.16 0.72 1.86
CA THR A 510 -0.78 0.07 0.92
C THR A 510 -0.35 -1.33 0.46
N GLY A 511 0.88 -1.78 0.75
CA GLY A 511 1.48 -2.98 0.16
C GLY A 511 1.99 -2.78 -1.28
N ILE A 512 1.86 -1.57 -1.84
CA ILE A 512 2.27 -1.23 -3.20
C ILE A 512 3.63 -0.52 -3.14
N HIS A 513 4.70 -1.32 -3.11
CA HIS A 513 6.06 -0.82 -2.89
C HIS A 513 6.68 -0.27 -4.17
N ARG A 514 7.60 0.66 -4.00
CA ARG A 514 8.44 1.20 -5.07
C ARG A 514 9.72 0.37 -5.16
N LEU A 515 10.09 -0.10 -6.35
CA LEU A 515 11.23 -1.01 -6.55
C LEU A 515 12.33 -0.43 -7.46
N ASP A 516 12.11 0.69 -8.12
CA ASP A 516 13.11 1.37 -8.95
C ASP A 516 14.29 1.94 -8.12
N THR A 517 14.10 2.13 -6.83
CA THR A 517 15.14 2.54 -5.88
C THR A 517 15.87 1.37 -5.21
N VAL A 518 15.45 0.13 -5.48
CA VAL A 518 16.01 -1.08 -4.86
C VAL A 518 17.16 -1.63 -5.69
N SER A 519 18.25 -2.01 -5.03
CA SER A 519 19.44 -2.58 -5.65
C SER A 519 20.00 -3.76 -4.86
N LEU A 520 20.78 -4.62 -5.55
CA LEU A 520 21.65 -5.59 -4.89
C LEU A 520 23.04 -4.97 -4.71
N GLU A 521 23.54 -4.93 -3.48
CA GLU A 521 24.96 -4.69 -3.22
C GLU A 521 25.71 -5.98 -3.45
N VAL A 522 26.56 -6.00 -4.48
CA VAL A 522 27.47 -7.12 -4.70
C VAL A 522 28.55 -7.07 -3.61
N SER A 523 28.44 -7.92 -2.59
CA SER A 523 29.59 -8.20 -1.73
C SER A 523 30.69 -8.78 -2.60
N PRO A 524 31.92 -8.26 -2.58
CA PRO A 524 33.02 -8.86 -3.31
C PRO A 524 33.19 -10.30 -2.77
N TYR A 525 32.77 -11.29 -3.57
CA TYR A 525 33.06 -12.70 -3.26
C TYR A 525 34.58 -12.85 -3.37
N ILE A 526 35.26 -12.84 -2.25
CA ILE A 526 36.65 -13.28 -2.18
C ILE A 526 36.57 -14.81 -2.32
N ALA A 527 36.82 -15.28 -3.54
CA ALA A 527 36.99 -16.71 -3.75
C ALA A 527 38.07 -17.20 -2.77
N PRO A 528 37.86 -18.29 -2.02
CA PRO A 528 38.91 -18.85 -1.19
C PRO A 528 40.11 -19.17 -2.10
N ALA A 529 41.31 -18.78 -1.66
CA ALA A 529 42.52 -19.02 -2.39
C ALA A 529 42.59 -20.51 -2.80
N PRO A 530 42.91 -20.85 -4.05
CA PRO A 530 43.03 -22.23 -4.45
C PRO A 530 44.19 -22.86 -3.67
N GLY A 531 43.89 -23.75 -2.73
CA GLY A 531 44.93 -24.45 -1.94
C GLY A 531 44.66 -24.68 -0.46
N ALA A 532 43.54 -24.25 0.12
CA ALA A 532 43.20 -24.62 1.49
C ALA A 532 42.33 -25.89 1.55
N THR A 533 42.90 -27.05 1.22
CA THR A 533 42.36 -28.34 1.65
C THR A 533 42.72 -28.55 3.12
N ARG A 534 41.71 -28.79 3.96
CA ARG A 534 41.88 -29.38 5.28
C ARG A 534 42.17 -30.86 5.18
#